data_a32b917ba5693e4cf168dfdd9401a521
#
_entry.id   a32b917ba5693e4cf168dfdd9401a521
#
_cell.length_a   1.000
_cell.length_b   1.000
_cell.length_c   1.000
_cell.angle_alpha   90.00
_cell.angle_beta   90.00
_cell.angle_gamma   90.00
#
_symmetry.space_group_name_H-M   'P 1'
#
loop_
_entity.id
_entity.type
_entity.pdbx_description
1 polymer ?
#
loop_
_entity_poly.entity_id
_entity_poly.type
_entity_poly.pdbx_seq_one_letter_code
_entity_poly.pdbx_strand_id
1 'polypeptide(L)'
;MRRRGFAVVAIPREPARGRLRLCCLLLSSLAACSPYNFSKEVSAVSIGVDQLSDGFTSGYAALAADRATKVQLELTGARAKVGLASSCLVPAPSSSKDQVPCALFRLGGTPPALSGIELERDRTTALLAVLKDYAHALVAVTNAADRTAYNAAVVQLASTVGSLAKEAGPQGVAASTVAPAAVNLIGWVVGTALDEQRFESLKAGVTAASTPLANGEVPINYVVTTAGDGLFALSKARQRVLIEEMNILIARLGPSLTDAAYRQGLSDAQAVVAVLDGLHHADPTAAAKGLVKAHEALVAAVDDPTRNYPGLVKAVDDFAAQAVALQNALTAAPAKNTTTK
;
A
#
# COMPACT_ATOMS: atom_id res chain seq x y z
N MET A 1 24.30 23.39 -82.99
CA MET A 1 23.84 24.11 -81.80
C MET A 1 22.43 24.61 -82.04
N ARG A 2 21.39 23.96 -81.59
CA ARG A 2 20.01 24.44 -81.64
C ARG A 2 19.27 23.84 -80.45
N ARG A 3 18.87 24.69 -79.48
CA ARG A 3 18.00 24.42 -78.38
C ARG A 3 16.58 24.22 -78.89
N ARG A 4 15.90 23.11 -78.54
CA ARG A 4 14.46 22.96 -78.72
C ARG A 4 13.81 23.03 -77.36
N GLY A 5 12.96 24.01 -77.15
CA GLY A 5 12.15 24.19 -76.00
C GLY A 5 10.93 23.24 -76.05
N PHE A 6 10.64 22.59 -74.95
CA PHE A 6 9.39 21.88 -74.75
C PHE A 6 8.43 22.74 -73.94
N ALA A 7 7.25 22.96 -74.49
CA ALA A 7 6.14 23.63 -73.87
C ALA A 7 5.45 22.67 -72.93
N VAL A 8 5.33 23.06 -71.68
CA VAL A 8 4.56 22.33 -70.66
C VAL A 8 3.13 22.87 -70.66
N VAL A 9 2.19 21.96 -70.98
CA VAL A 9 0.75 22.25 -70.93
C VAL A 9 0.31 22.12 -69.47
N ALA A 10 -0.20 23.23 -68.91
CA ALA A 10 -0.77 23.28 -67.58
C ALA A 10 -2.20 22.70 -67.58
N ILE A 11 -2.44 21.67 -66.83
CA ILE A 11 -3.79 21.11 -66.54
C ILE A 11 -4.33 21.79 -65.27
N PRO A 12 -5.54 22.42 -65.30
CA PRO A 12 -6.11 23.01 -64.09
C PRO A 12 -6.57 21.92 -63.12
N ARG A 13 -6.03 21.96 -61.92
CA ARG A 13 -6.50 21.13 -60.80
C ARG A 13 -7.68 21.83 -60.12
N GLU A 14 -8.86 21.28 -60.23
CA GLU A 14 -10.01 21.66 -59.41
C GLU A 14 -9.77 21.35 -57.90
N PRO A 15 -10.24 22.19 -56.96
CA PRO A 15 -9.99 22.04 -55.56
C PRO A 15 -10.97 21.04 -54.91
N ALA A 16 -10.51 19.82 -54.66
CA ALA A 16 -11.25 18.82 -53.86
C ALA A 16 -11.28 19.17 -52.35
N ARG A 17 -11.65 20.43 -52.02
CA ARG A 17 -11.65 20.92 -50.62
C ARG A 17 -12.97 20.63 -49.86
N GLY A 18 -14.02 20.15 -50.53
CA GLY A 18 -15.35 19.98 -49.89
C GLY A 18 -15.59 18.64 -49.20
N ARG A 19 -14.91 17.57 -49.62
CA ARG A 19 -15.22 16.20 -49.12
C ARG A 19 -14.43 15.79 -47.88
N LEU A 20 -13.29 16.42 -47.60
CA LEU A 20 -12.44 16.10 -46.47
C LEU A 20 -12.95 16.65 -45.13
N ARG A 21 -13.71 17.76 -45.18
CA ARG A 21 -14.27 18.37 -43.95
C ARG A 21 -15.47 17.62 -43.38
N LEU A 22 -16.22 16.87 -44.17
CA LEU A 22 -17.37 16.10 -43.71
C LEU A 22 -16.95 14.79 -43.00
N CYS A 23 -15.84 14.16 -43.44
CA CYS A 23 -15.32 12.96 -42.76
C CYS A 23 -14.67 13.28 -41.41
N CYS A 24 -14.02 14.45 -41.25
CA CYS A 24 -13.45 14.83 -39.97
C CYS A 24 -14.51 15.18 -38.91
N LEU A 25 -15.67 15.71 -39.31
CA LEU A 25 -16.78 16.01 -38.40
C LEU A 25 -17.53 14.76 -37.93
N LEU A 26 -17.57 13.68 -38.72
CA LEU A 26 -18.17 12.41 -38.32
C LEU A 26 -17.23 11.57 -37.44
N LEU A 27 -15.90 11.71 -37.55
CA LEU A 27 -14.94 11.05 -36.68
C LEU A 27 -14.80 11.72 -35.31
N SER A 28 -15.05 13.01 -35.21
CA SER A 28 -15.03 13.74 -33.93
C SER A 28 -16.28 13.44 -33.06
N SER A 29 -17.38 13.00 -33.65
CA SER A 29 -18.59 12.63 -32.89
C SER A 29 -18.54 11.20 -32.31
N LEU A 30 -17.64 10.34 -32.78
CA LEU A 30 -17.42 8.99 -32.23
C LEU A 30 -16.42 8.99 -31.07
N ALA A 31 -15.64 10.07 -30.86
CA ALA A 31 -14.73 10.20 -29.71
C ALA A 31 -15.44 10.66 -28.42
N ALA A 32 -16.75 11.03 -28.49
CA ALA A 32 -17.47 11.60 -27.36
C ALA A 32 -18.16 10.57 -26.45
N CYS A 33 -18.05 9.27 -26.73
CA CYS A 33 -18.69 8.20 -25.94
C CYS A 33 -17.70 7.13 -25.45
N SER A 34 -16.41 7.47 -25.29
CA SER A 34 -15.53 6.54 -24.57
C SER A 34 -15.76 6.73 -23.08
N PRO A 35 -16.30 5.74 -22.36
CA PRO A 35 -16.42 5.84 -20.90
C PRO A 35 -15.04 6.09 -20.32
N TYR A 36 -14.93 6.96 -19.30
CA TYR A 36 -13.68 7.25 -18.64
C TYR A 36 -13.00 5.93 -18.21
N ASN A 37 -11.75 5.76 -18.59
CA ASN A 37 -10.98 4.59 -18.22
C ASN A 37 -10.21 4.87 -16.92
N PHE A 38 -10.66 4.30 -15.81
CA PHE A 38 -10.05 4.44 -14.49
C PHE A 38 -8.96 3.39 -14.20
N SER A 39 -8.61 2.56 -15.18
CA SER A 39 -7.68 1.44 -14.99
C SER A 39 -6.33 1.86 -14.43
N LYS A 40 -5.80 3.01 -14.88
CA LYS A 40 -4.51 3.54 -14.43
C LYS A 40 -4.56 3.97 -12.96
N GLU A 41 -5.57 4.72 -12.57
CA GLU A 41 -5.75 5.24 -11.22
C GLU A 41 -6.03 4.13 -10.23
N VAL A 42 -6.91 3.20 -10.59
CA VAL A 42 -7.22 2.01 -9.78
C VAL A 42 -5.98 1.13 -9.61
N SER A 43 -5.18 0.94 -10.68
CA SER A 43 -3.91 0.20 -10.58
C SER A 43 -2.90 0.90 -9.67
N ALA A 44 -2.81 2.22 -9.72
CA ALA A 44 -1.92 2.98 -8.86
C ALA A 44 -2.35 2.91 -7.37
N VAL A 45 -3.66 2.94 -7.08
CA VAL A 45 -4.18 2.67 -5.73
C VAL A 45 -3.80 1.26 -5.27
N SER A 46 -3.96 0.25 -6.12
CA SER A 46 -3.61 -1.14 -5.79
C SER A 46 -2.12 -1.29 -5.47
N ILE A 47 -1.24 -0.71 -6.28
CA ILE A 47 0.21 -0.70 -6.02
C ILE A 47 0.53 -0.03 -4.68
N GLY A 48 -0.11 1.10 -4.37
CA GLY A 48 0.08 1.78 -3.08
C GLY A 48 -0.37 0.93 -1.89
N VAL A 49 -1.47 0.18 -2.01
CA VAL A 49 -1.94 -0.75 -0.97
C VAL A 49 -0.97 -1.94 -0.82
N ASP A 50 -0.45 -2.47 -1.93
CA ASP A 50 0.60 -3.51 -1.89
C ASP A 50 1.83 -3.01 -1.15
N GLN A 51 2.28 -1.79 -1.41
CA GLN A 51 3.42 -1.16 -0.73
C GLN A 51 3.18 -1.00 0.78
N LEU A 52 1.97 -0.63 1.21
CA LEU A 52 1.64 -0.57 2.63
C LEU A 52 1.69 -1.96 3.29
N SER A 53 1.15 -2.98 2.63
CA SER A 53 1.15 -4.38 3.12
C SER A 53 2.57 -4.95 3.20
N ASP A 54 3.36 -4.77 2.15
CA ASP A 54 4.75 -5.24 2.08
C ASP A 54 5.63 -4.45 3.05
N GLY A 55 5.39 -3.13 3.18
CA GLY A 55 6.05 -2.26 4.14
C GLY A 55 5.80 -2.70 5.57
N PHE A 56 4.56 -3.08 5.92
CA PHE A 56 4.23 -3.63 7.24
C PHE A 56 4.97 -4.95 7.53
N THR A 57 4.90 -5.89 6.61
CA THR A 57 5.53 -7.21 6.78
C THR A 57 7.05 -7.10 6.89
N SER A 58 7.67 -6.36 5.99
CA SER A 58 9.12 -6.15 5.98
C SER A 58 9.58 -5.27 7.14
N GLY A 59 8.80 -4.27 7.52
CA GLY A 59 9.05 -3.42 8.68
C GLY A 59 9.00 -4.20 9.99
N TYR A 60 8.13 -5.22 10.06
CA TYR A 60 8.10 -6.13 11.20
C TYR A 60 9.38 -6.99 11.30
N ALA A 61 9.89 -7.48 10.16
CA ALA A 61 11.17 -8.17 10.08
C ALA A 61 12.33 -7.24 10.46
N ALA A 62 12.29 -5.98 10.03
CA ALA A 62 13.28 -4.97 10.40
C ALA A 62 13.26 -4.67 11.92
N LEU A 63 12.07 -4.55 12.53
CA LEU A 63 11.93 -4.41 14.00
C LEU A 63 12.56 -5.59 14.75
N ALA A 64 12.37 -6.81 14.26
CA ALA A 64 12.98 -8.00 14.87
C ALA A 64 14.52 -7.96 14.76
N ALA A 65 15.06 -7.53 13.62
CA ALA A 65 16.49 -7.36 13.41
C ALA A 65 17.08 -6.23 14.29
N ASP A 66 16.41 -5.10 14.42
CA ASP A 66 16.81 -3.98 15.29
C ASP A 66 16.86 -4.44 16.75
N ARG A 67 15.85 -5.20 17.22
CA ARG A 67 15.84 -5.79 18.57
C ARG A 67 17.02 -6.76 18.79
N ALA A 68 17.31 -7.61 17.83
CA ALA A 68 18.44 -8.53 17.92
C ALA A 68 19.78 -7.78 18.00
N THR A 69 19.95 -6.73 17.22
CA THR A 69 21.14 -5.85 17.25
C THR A 69 21.28 -5.17 18.62
N LYS A 70 20.18 -4.59 19.14
CA LYS A 70 20.16 -3.99 20.48
C LYS A 70 20.61 -4.98 21.56
N VAL A 71 20.01 -6.19 21.58
CA VAL A 71 20.39 -7.25 22.54
C VAL A 71 21.85 -7.63 22.39
N GLN A 72 22.36 -7.79 21.19
CA GLN A 72 23.79 -8.05 20.95
C GLN A 72 24.69 -6.94 21.52
N LEU A 73 24.30 -5.68 21.33
CA LEU A 73 25.01 -4.55 21.90
C LEU A 73 24.99 -4.56 23.43
N GLU A 74 23.87 -4.83 24.07
CA GLU A 74 23.77 -4.94 25.52
C GLU A 74 24.65 -6.06 26.09
N LEU A 75 24.61 -7.24 25.47
CA LEU A 75 25.36 -8.41 25.92
C LEU A 75 26.87 -8.22 25.78
N THR A 76 27.32 -7.66 24.65
CA THR A 76 28.75 -7.43 24.41
C THR A 76 29.34 -6.33 25.32
N GLY A 77 28.54 -5.28 25.62
CA GLY A 77 28.97 -4.19 26.53
C GLY A 77 29.19 -4.67 27.96
N ALA A 78 28.31 -5.51 28.47
CA ALA A 78 28.35 -5.98 29.84
C ALA A 78 29.17 -7.25 30.03
N ARG A 79 29.68 -7.90 28.95
CA ARG A 79 30.26 -9.27 28.97
C ARG A 79 29.35 -10.23 29.76
N ALA A 80 28.06 -10.07 29.62
CA ALA A 80 27.06 -10.77 30.44
C ALA A 80 27.02 -12.28 30.10
N LYS A 81 26.68 -13.08 31.09
CA LYS A 81 26.27 -14.47 30.85
C LYS A 81 24.96 -14.47 30.07
N VAL A 82 24.90 -15.28 29.03
CA VAL A 82 23.78 -15.33 28.07
C VAL A 82 22.95 -16.58 28.32
N GLY A 83 21.64 -16.41 28.30
CA GLY A 83 20.64 -17.49 28.30
C GLY A 83 19.83 -17.47 27.01
N LEU A 84 19.19 -18.61 26.73
CA LEU A 84 18.24 -18.76 25.64
C LEU A 84 16.82 -18.75 26.22
N ALA A 85 15.91 -18.02 25.61
CA ALA A 85 14.50 -18.01 26.05
C ALA A 85 13.91 -19.42 25.96
N SER A 86 13.10 -19.81 26.94
CA SER A 86 12.49 -21.14 27.01
C SER A 86 11.62 -21.44 25.78
N SER A 87 11.05 -20.42 25.17
CA SER A 87 10.31 -20.50 23.90
C SER A 87 11.11 -21.03 22.71
N CYS A 88 12.47 -21.01 22.78
CA CYS A 88 13.33 -21.60 21.76
C CYS A 88 13.47 -23.14 21.88
N LEU A 89 13.13 -23.69 23.02
CA LEU A 89 13.39 -25.11 23.34
C LEU A 89 12.19 -26.01 23.03
N VAL A 90 11.01 -25.46 22.89
CA VAL A 90 9.78 -26.22 22.67
C VAL A 90 9.20 -25.77 21.31
N PRO A 91 8.88 -26.71 20.39
CA PRO A 91 8.08 -26.37 19.23
C PRO A 91 6.78 -25.73 19.69
N ALA A 92 6.58 -24.47 19.33
CA ALA A 92 5.36 -23.78 19.70
C ALA A 92 4.18 -24.48 19.03
N PRO A 93 3.12 -24.84 19.76
CA PRO A 93 1.90 -25.33 19.12
C PRO A 93 1.40 -24.26 18.15
N SER A 94 1.07 -24.67 16.93
CA SER A 94 0.69 -23.80 15.80
C SER A 94 -0.52 -22.86 16.06
N SER A 95 -1.15 -23.00 17.21
CA SER A 95 -2.34 -22.25 17.62
C SER A 95 -2.12 -21.23 18.76
N SER A 96 -0.93 -21.13 19.33
CA SER A 96 -0.73 -20.20 20.45
C SER A 96 -0.41 -18.78 19.93
N LYS A 97 -1.38 -17.88 20.10
CA LYS A 97 -1.21 -16.43 19.85
C LYS A 97 -0.18 -15.79 20.77
N ASP A 98 0.30 -16.52 21.79
CA ASP A 98 1.18 -16.02 22.87
C ASP A 98 2.62 -16.50 22.72
N GLN A 99 3.12 -16.67 21.50
CA GLN A 99 4.49 -17.13 21.28
C GLN A 99 5.49 -16.02 21.57
N VAL A 100 6.17 -16.13 22.71
CA VAL A 100 7.37 -15.30 22.98
C VAL A 100 8.43 -15.61 21.92
N PRO A 101 8.98 -14.59 21.23
CA PRO A 101 10.02 -14.83 20.24
C PRO A 101 11.21 -15.57 20.82
N CYS A 102 11.78 -16.53 20.07
CA CYS A 102 13.05 -17.13 20.41
C CYS A 102 14.14 -16.07 20.40
N ALA A 103 14.78 -15.82 21.53
CA ALA A 103 15.78 -14.77 21.68
C ALA A 103 16.83 -15.11 22.74
N LEU A 104 18.04 -14.57 22.55
CA LEU A 104 19.04 -14.49 23.59
C LEU A 104 18.70 -13.40 24.60
N PHE A 105 18.97 -13.65 25.87
CA PHE A 105 18.81 -12.63 26.90
C PHE A 105 19.92 -12.76 27.97
N ARG A 106 20.07 -11.71 28.79
CA ARG A 106 21.03 -11.71 29.90
C ARG A 106 20.52 -12.62 31.00
N LEU A 107 21.32 -13.60 31.43
CA LEU A 107 21.01 -14.45 32.59
C LEU A 107 20.85 -13.59 33.85
N GLY A 108 19.76 -13.76 34.55
CA GLY A 108 19.34 -12.93 35.67
C GLY A 108 18.57 -11.66 35.31
N GLY A 109 18.37 -11.40 33.99
CA GLY A 109 17.47 -10.39 33.50
C GLY A 109 16.07 -10.93 33.22
N THR A 110 15.13 -10.03 32.88
CA THR A 110 13.78 -10.40 32.47
C THR A 110 13.81 -11.03 31.07
N PRO A 111 13.26 -12.25 30.89
CA PRO A 111 13.11 -12.82 29.55
C PRO A 111 12.30 -11.89 28.64
N PRO A 112 12.52 -11.93 27.31
CA PRO A 112 11.71 -11.16 26.38
C PRO A 112 10.24 -11.59 26.50
N ALA A 113 9.35 -10.62 26.61
CA ALA A 113 7.91 -10.80 26.61
C ALA A 113 7.31 -10.28 25.28
N LEU A 114 6.13 -10.78 24.93
CA LEU A 114 5.37 -10.21 23.82
C LEU A 114 5.07 -8.74 24.09
N SER A 115 5.30 -7.91 23.11
CA SER A 115 4.88 -6.50 23.14
C SER A 115 3.47 -6.36 22.57
N GLY A 116 2.79 -5.26 22.87
CA GLY A 116 1.47 -4.96 22.31
C GLY A 116 1.45 -4.98 20.78
N ILE A 117 2.58 -4.61 20.13
CA ILE A 117 2.69 -4.64 18.66
C ILE A 117 2.63 -6.07 18.08
N GLU A 118 3.11 -7.06 18.80
CA GLU A 118 3.06 -8.45 18.35
C GLU A 118 1.65 -9.03 18.47
N LEU A 119 0.87 -8.57 19.46
CA LEU A 119 -0.55 -8.94 19.59
C LEU A 119 -1.41 -8.30 18.47
N GLU A 120 -1.08 -7.08 18.06
CA GLU A 120 -1.80 -6.37 16.99
C GLU A 120 -1.36 -6.80 15.57
N ARG A 121 -0.24 -7.52 15.45
CA ARG A 121 0.33 -7.90 14.14
C ARG A 121 -0.66 -8.65 13.26
N ASP A 122 -1.28 -9.70 13.79
CA ASP A 122 -2.14 -10.58 13.01
C ASP A 122 -3.40 -9.83 12.55
N ARG A 123 -3.94 -8.96 13.41
CA ARG A 123 -5.07 -8.09 13.06
C ARG A 123 -4.73 -7.13 11.94
N THR A 124 -3.61 -6.41 12.07
CA THR A 124 -3.18 -5.45 11.04
C THR A 124 -2.88 -6.16 9.71
N THR A 125 -2.23 -7.34 9.77
CA THR A 125 -1.99 -8.15 8.57
C THR A 125 -3.29 -8.58 7.89
N ALA A 126 -4.29 -9.01 8.65
CA ALA A 126 -5.59 -9.38 8.11
C ALA A 126 -6.31 -8.19 7.44
N LEU A 127 -6.29 -7.01 8.08
CA LEU A 127 -6.90 -5.80 7.51
C LEU A 127 -6.19 -5.34 6.22
N LEU A 128 -4.86 -5.37 6.19
CA LEU A 128 -4.09 -5.05 4.98
C LEU A 128 -4.34 -6.06 3.87
N ALA A 129 -4.53 -7.35 4.18
CA ALA A 129 -4.90 -8.37 3.20
C ALA A 129 -6.29 -8.09 2.60
N VAL A 130 -7.28 -7.74 3.41
CA VAL A 130 -8.63 -7.37 2.92
C VAL A 130 -8.57 -6.12 2.01
N LEU A 131 -7.77 -5.10 2.36
CA LEU A 131 -7.57 -3.93 1.52
C LEU A 131 -6.90 -4.28 0.19
N LYS A 132 -5.88 -5.14 0.22
CA LYS A 132 -5.18 -5.64 -0.96
C LYS A 132 -6.13 -6.41 -1.89
N ASP A 133 -6.90 -7.34 -1.34
CA ASP A 133 -7.88 -8.12 -2.11
C ASP A 133 -8.93 -7.20 -2.75
N TYR A 134 -9.42 -6.18 -2.03
CA TYR A 134 -10.35 -5.19 -2.56
C TYR A 134 -9.73 -4.38 -3.70
N ALA A 135 -8.53 -3.84 -3.52
CA ALA A 135 -7.84 -3.05 -4.54
C ALA A 135 -7.55 -3.89 -5.80
N HIS A 136 -7.11 -5.14 -5.64
CA HIS A 136 -6.90 -6.09 -6.75
C HIS A 136 -8.21 -6.44 -7.47
N ALA A 137 -9.33 -6.57 -6.74
CA ALA A 137 -10.63 -6.83 -7.35
C ALA A 137 -11.11 -5.64 -8.18
N LEU A 138 -10.86 -4.39 -7.76
CA LEU A 138 -11.13 -3.20 -8.57
C LEU A 138 -10.29 -3.20 -9.86
N VAL A 139 -8.99 -3.55 -9.77
CA VAL A 139 -8.10 -3.69 -10.94
C VAL A 139 -8.62 -4.78 -11.88
N ALA A 140 -9.03 -5.93 -11.35
CA ALA A 140 -9.54 -7.04 -12.15
C ALA A 140 -10.81 -6.65 -12.92
N VAL A 141 -11.74 -5.90 -12.32
CA VAL A 141 -12.94 -5.40 -12.98
C VAL A 141 -12.59 -4.41 -14.09
N THR A 142 -11.73 -3.43 -13.81
CA THR A 142 -11.37 -2.38 -14.79
C THR A 142 -10.56 -2.91 -15.96
N ASN A 143 -9.80 -4.00 -15.78
CA ASN A 143 -8.92 -4.60 -16.79
C ASN A 143 -9.45 -5.90 -17.39
N ALA A 144 -10.67 -6.34 -17.07
CA ALA A 144 -11.23 -7.59 -17.57
C ALA A 144 -11.22 -7.64 -19.12
N ALA A 145 -10.49 -8.57 -19.72
CA ALA A 145 -10.32 -8.61 -21.17
C ALA A 145 -11.57 -9.08 -21.94
N ASP A 146 -12.38 -9.92 -21.29
CA ASP A 146 -13.57 -10.53 -21.87
C ASP A 146 -14.67 -10.76 -20.81
N ARG A 147 -15.80 -11.30 -21.26
CA ARG A 147 -16.96 -11.59 -20.40
C ARG A 147 -16.65 -12.56 -19.26
N THR A 148 -15.81 -13.58 -19.51
CA THR A 148 -15.50 -14.59 -18.50
C THR A 148 -14.65 -13.99 -17.40
N ALA A 149 -13.60 -13.24 -17.74
CA ALA A 149 -12.75 -12.50 -16.83
C ALA A 149 -13.56 -11.46 -16.05
N TYR A 150 -14.45 -10.73 -16.72
CA TYR A 150 -15.35 -9.75 -16.09
C TYR A 150 -16.25 -10.40 -15.04
N ASN A 151 -16.95 -11.49 -15.37
CA ASN A 151 -17.84 -12.16 -14.42
C ASN A 151 -17.08 -12.66 -13.18
N ALA A 152 -15.88 -13.22 -13.37
CA ALA A 152 -15.03 -13.65 -12.25
C ALA A 152 -14.60 -12.47 -11.38
N ALA A 153 -14.20 -11.36 -11.98
CA ALA A 153 -13.78 -10.14 -11.28
C ALA A 153 -14.93 -9.50 -10.48
N VAL A 154 -16.15 -9.48 -11.02
CA VAL A 154 -17.34 -8.98 -10.33
C VAL A 154 -17.67 -9.81 -9.09
N VAL A 155 -17.60 -11.14 -9.19
CA VAL A 155 -17.81 -12.03 -8.03
C VAL A 155 -16.73 -11.79 -6.96
N GLN A 156 -15.46 -11.62 -7.37
CA GLN A 156 -14.39 -11.30 -6.46
C GLN A 156 -14.60 -9.95 -5.78
N LEU A 157 -14.99 -8.90 -6.52
CA LEU A 157 -15.27 -7.57 -5.95
C LEU A 157 -16.41 -7.64 -4.95
N ALA A 158 -17.49 -8.35 -5.24
CA ALA A 158 -18.59 -8.57 -4.31
C ALA A 158 -18.13 -9.22 -3.00
N SER A 159 -17.29 -10.25 -3.10
CA SER A 159 -16.74 -10.96 -1.95
C SER A 159 -15.84 -10.05 -1.10
N THR A 160 -14.98 -9.23 -1.73
CA THR A 160 -14.06 -8.35 -1.00
C THR A 160 -14.77 -7.17 -0.34
N VAL A 161 -15.79 -6.59 -0.97
CA VAL A 161 -16.67 -5.58 -0.33
C VAL A 161 -17.40 -6.18 0.87
N GLY A 162 -17.87 -7.43 0.77
CA GLY A 162 -18.44 -8.16 1.90
C GLY A 162 -17.44 -8.37 3.04
N SER A 163 -16.17 -8.63 2.73
CA SER A 163 -15.10 -8.75 3.71
C SER A 163 -14.80 -7.43 4.41
N LEU A 164 -14.73 -6.30 3.67
CA LEU A 164 -14.61 -4.96 4.27
C LEU A 164 -15.74 -4.67 5.25
N ALA A 165 -16.98 -4.96 4.86
CA ALA A 165 -18.16 -4.74 5.70
C ALA A 165 -18.15 -5.63 6.96
N LYS A 166 -17.64 -6.85 6.85
CA LYS A 166 -17.50 -7.78 7.99
C LYS A 166 -16.49 -7.26 9.00
N GLU A 167 -15.37 -6.72 8.56
CA GLU A 167 -14.34 -6.16 9.46
C GLU A 167 -14.83 -4.87 10.17
N ALA A 168 -15.64 -4.05 9.49
CA ALA A 168 -16.19 -2.82 10.05
C ALA A 168 -17.47 -3.04 10.89
N GLY A 169 -18.11 -4.19 10.77
CA GLY A 169 -19.33 -4.53 11.51
C GLY A 169 -19.06 -4.85 12.99
N PRO A 170 -20.08 -4.74 13.85
CA PRO A 170 -19.95 -5.19 15.23
C PRO A 170 -19.64 -6.69 15.28
N GLN A 171 -18.70 -7.07 16.14
CA GLN A 171 -18.30 -8.48 16.31
C GLN A 171 -19.53 -9.34 16.63
N GLY A 172 -19.84 -10.30 15.76
CA GLY A 172 -20.97 -11.21 15.94
C GLY A 172 -22.17 -11.00 15.02
N VAL A 173 -22.22 -9.93 14.22
CA VAL A 173 -23.23 -9.81 13.16
C VAL A 173 -22.82 -10.71 12.01
N ALA A 174 -23.62 -11.74 11.77
CA ALA A 174 -23.38 -12.67 10.66
C ALA A 174 -23.29 -11.87 9.34
N ALA A 175 -22.23 -12.10 8.57
CA ALA A 175 -22.00 -11.48 7.25
C ALA A 175 -23.21 -11.62 6.30
N SER A 176 -24.13 -12.52 6.59
CA SER A 176 -25.35 -12.77 5.83
C SER A 176 -26.37 -11.61 5.84
N THR A 177 -26.32 -10.68 6.80
CA THR A 177 -27.25 -9.55 6.86
C THR A 177 -26.75 -8.30 6.16
N VAL A 178 -25.43 -8.22 5.90
CA VAL A 178 -24.79 -7.05 5.27
C VAL A 178 -24.56 -7.27 3.76
N ALA A 179 -24.35 -8.51 3.34
CA ALA A 179 -23.96 -8.85 1.97
C ALA A 179 -25.06 -8.68 0.90
N PRO A 180 -26.35 -8.95 1.13
CA PRO A 180 -27.33 -8.92 0.04
C PRO A 180 -27.77 -7.51 -0.38
N ALA A 181 -27.69 -6.53 0.51
CA ALA A 181 -28.19 -5.18 0.21
C ALA A 181 -27.14 -4.28 -0.47
N ALA A 182 -25.86 -4.58 -0.32
CA ALA A 182 -24.79 -3.71 -0.77
C ALA A 182 -24.22 -4.04 -2.15
N VAL A 183 -24.47 -5.24 -2.68
CA VAL A 183 -23.76 -5.67 -3.90
C VAL A 183 -24.72 -6.30 -4.92
N ASN A 184 -25.69 -5.54 -5.41
CA ASN A 184 -26.25 -5.81 -6.72
C ASN A 184 -25.22 -5.40 -7.77
N LEU A 185 -24.04 -6.08 -7.77
CA LEU A 185 -23.09 -5.93 -8.85
C LEU A 185 -23.75 -6.44 -10.11
N ILE A 186 -23.77 -5.57 -11.11
CA ILE A 186 -24.44 -5.83 -12.37
C ILE A 186 -23.68 -6.95 -13.06
N GLY A 187 -24.23 -8.16 -13.04
CA GLY A 187 -23.75 -9.25 -13.89
C GLY A 187 -23.86 -8.85 -15.36
N TRP A 188 -23.23 -9.62 -16.25
CA TRP A 188 -23.27 -9.34 -17.69
C TRP A 188 -24.71 -9.13 -18.20
N VAL A 189 -24.99 -7.92 -18.71
CA VAL A 189 -26.23 -7.58 -19.40
C VAL A 189 -26.01 -7.75 -20.91
N VAL A 190 -26.82 -8.57 -21.53
CA VAL A 190 -26.74 -8.81 -22.98
C VAL A 190 -27.08 -7.51 -23.73
N GLY A 191 -26.18 -7.08 -24.61
CA GLY A 191 -26.36 -5.89 -25.44
C GLY A 191 -25.65 -4.63 -24.99
N THR A 192 -25.02 -4.62 -23.78
CA THR A 192 -24.17 -3.50 -23.34
C THR A 192 -22.70 -3.72 -23.70
N ALA A 193 -21.98 -2.60 -23.94
CA ALA A 193 -20.52 -2.68 -24.18
C ALA A 193 -19.80 -3.10 -22.90
N LEU A 194 -18.70 -3.87 -23.05
CA LEU A 194 -17.91 -4.33 -21.91
C LEU A 194 -17.37 -3.18 -21.06
N ASP A 195 -16.96 -2.08 -21.69
CA ASP A 195 -16.45 -0.90 -20.98
C ASP A 195 -17.50 -0.21 -20.13
N GLU A 196 -18.74 -0.15 -20.58
CA GLU A 196 -19.86 0.36 -19.80
C GLU A 196 -20.12 -0.52 -18.56
N GLN A 197 -20.08 -1.83 -18.73
CA GLN A 197 -20.26 -2.76 -17.61
C GLN A 197 -19.12 -2.71 -16.60
N ARG A 198 -17.86 -2.57 -17.05
CA ARG A 198 -16.72 -2.35 -16.17
C ARG A 198 -16.91 -1.09 -15.33
N PHE A 199 -17.33 0.00 -15.97
CA PHE A 199 -17.58 1.27 -15.30
C PHE A 199 -18.70 1.17 -14.25
N GLU A 200 -19.83 0.58 -14.60
CA GLU A 200 -20.97 0.41 -13.67
C GLU A 200 -20.62 -0.50 -12.49
N SER A 201 -19.84 -1.57 -12.73
CA SER A 201 -19.40 -2.44 -11.63
C SER A 201 -18.34 -1.78 -10.76
N LEU A 202 -17.43 -0.99 -11.33
CA LEU A 202 -16.50 -0.17 -10.57
C LEU A 202 -17.26 0.79 -9.65
N LYS A 203 -18.21 1.54 -10.23
CA LYS A 203 -19.08 2.47 -9.51
C LYS A 203 -19.83 1.79 -8.37
N ALA A 204 -20.48 0.66 -8.66
CA ALA A 204 -21.21 -0.11 -7.64
C ALA A 204 -20.28 -0.60 -6.50
N GLY A 205 -19.09 -1.11 -6.85
CA GLY A 205 -18.12 -1.62 -5.86
C GLY A 205 -17.57 -0.52 -4.95
N VAL A 206 -17.15 0.63 -5.50
CA VAL A 206 -16.60 1.73 -4.69
C VAL A 206 -17.68 2.40 -3.85
N THR A 207 -18.92 2.54 -4.38
CA THR A 207 -20.06 3.06 -3.63
C THR A 207 -20.42 2.15 -2.48
N ALA A 208 -20.47 0.83 -2.70
CA ALA A 208 -20.79 -0.14 -1.65
C ALA A 208 -19.75 -0.12 -0.51
N ALA A 209 -18.44 -0.02 -0.84
CA ALA A 209 -17.39 0.11 0.16
C ALA A 209 -17.46 1.42 0.97
N SER A 210 -18.09 2.46 0.41
CA SER A 210 -18.29 3.79 1.03
C SER A 210 -19.63 3.94 1.71
N THR A 211 -20.58 3.00 1.56
CA THR A 211 -21.90 3.10 2.15
C THR A 211 -21.83 2.79 3.65
N PRO A 212 -22.31 3.70 4.52
CA PRO A 212 -22.35 3.46 5.96
C PRO A 212 -23.16 2.21 6.32
N LEU A 213 -22.62 1.42 7.23
CA LEU A 213 -23.32 0.29 7.85
C LEU A 213 -24.37 0.75 8.87
N ALA A 214 -25.17 -0.17 9.40
CA ALA A 214 -26.19 0.12 10.41
C ALA A 214 -25.63 0.75 11.70
N ASN A 215 -24.34 0.52 12.01
CA ASN A 215 -23.62 1.14 13.12
C ASN A 215 -23.04 2.53 12.77
N GLY A 216 -23.26 3.04 11.57
CA GLY A 216 -22.73 4.31 11.06
C GLY A 216 -21.28 4.24 10.54
N GLU A 217 -20.60 3.11 10.65
CA GLU A 217 -19.23 2.94 10.14
C GLU A 217 -19.22 2.81 8.61
N VAL A 218 -18.29 3.49 7.96
CA VAL A 218 -17.98 3.33 6.54
C VAL A 218 -16.92 2.25 6.40
N PRO A 219 -17.21 1.11 5.74
CA PRO A 219 -16.34 -0.07 5.75
C PRO A 219 -14.88 0.23 5.37
N ILE A 220 -14.67 0.91 4.25
CA ILE A 220 -13.32 1.23 3.78
C ILE A 220 -12.57 2.14 4.77
N ASN A 221 -13.23 3.16 5.32
CA ASN A 221 -12.62 4.09 6.25
C ASN A 221 -12.22 3.39 7.54
N TYR A 222 -13.08 2.53 8.07
CA TYR A 222 -12.78 1.75 9.28
C TYR A 222 -11.55 0.86 9.08
N VAL A 223 -11.53 0.06 8.01
CA VAL A 223 -10.44 -0.88 7.74
C VAL A 223 -9.13 -0.14 7.50
N VAL A 224 -9.14 0.94 6.72
CA VAL A 224 -7.96 1.76 6.43
C VAL A 224 -7.43 2.44 7.69
N THR A 225 -8.30 3.03 8.50
CA THR A 225 -7.88 3.72 9.74
C THR A 225 -7.28 2.73 10.73
N THR A 226 -7.94 1.59 10.95
CA THR A 226 -7.46 0.56 11.87
C THR A 226 -6.14 -0.07 11.41
N ALA A 227 -5.97 -0.31 10.10
CA ALA A 227 -4.68 -0.74 9.54
C ALA A 227 -3.61 0.35 9.70
N GLY A 228 -3.97 1.62 9.54
CA GLY A 228 -3.10 2.78 9.77
C GLY A 228 -2.59 2.87 11.21
N ASP A 229 -3.44 2.55 12.19
CA ASP A 229 -3.04 2.48 13.60
C ASP A 229 -1.99 1.39 13.83
N GLY A 230 -2.12 0.23 13.18
CA GLY A 230 -1.12 -0.84 13.22
C GLY A 230 0.22 -0.43 12.59
N LEU A 231 0.20 0.26 11.46
CA LEU A 231 1.39 0.83 10.82
C LEU A 231 2.07 1.87 11.71
N PHE A 232 1.29 2.73 12.36
CA PHE A 232 1.79 3.72 13.31
C PHE A 232 2.43 3.05 14.54
N ALA A 233 1.79 2.02 15.09
CA ALA A 233 2.32 1.26 16.22
C ALA A 233 3.66 0.60 15.87
N LEU A 234 3.79 0.03 14.66
CA LEU A 234 5.04 -0.54 14.16
C LEU A 234 6.14 0.52 14.03
N SER A 235 5.85 1.66 13.40
CA SER A 235 6.80 2.78 13.28
C SER A 235 7.30 3.24 14.65
N LYS A 236 6.40 3.45 15.60
CA LYS A 236 6.72 3.81 16.99
C LYS A 236 7.56 2.75 17.70
N ALA A 237 7.26 1.48 17.52
CA ALA A 237 8.03 0.40 18.13
C ALA A 237 9.46 0.37 17.58
N ARG A 238 9.64 0.53 16.26
CA ARG A 238 10.98 0.63 15.66
C ARG A 238 11.75 1.84 16.14
N GLN A 239 11.15 3.04 16.12
CA GLN A 239 11.78 4.26 16.64
C GLN A 239 12.30 4.06 18.08
N ARG A 240 11.49 3.45 18.96
CA ARG A 240 11.90 3.18 20.34
C ARG A 240 13.13 2.29 20.41
N VAL A 241 13.14 1.16 19.69
CA VAL A 241 14.27 0.23 19.69
C VAL A 241 15.54 0.88 19.16
N LEU A 242 15.45 1.64 18.06
CA LEU A 242 16.58 2.36 17.47
C LEU A 242 17.13 3.47 18.37
N ILE A 243 16.25 4.18 19.12
CA ILE A 243 16.69 5.16 20.13
C ILE A 243 17.47 4.46 21.25
N GLU A 244 16.99 3.32 21.73
CA GLU A 244 17.67 2.51 22.74
C GLU A 244 19.02 2.00 22.22
N GLU A 245 19.09 1.51 20.98
CA GLU A 245 20.33 1.11 20.31
C GLU A 245 21.31 2.28 20.20
N MET A 246 20.85 3.44 19.75
CA MET A 246 21.67 4.64 19.65
C MET A 246 22.22 5.06 21.01
N ASN A 247 21.43 5.01 22.07
CA ASN A 247 21.87 5.34 23.43
C ASN A 247 22.99 4.41 23.91
N ILE A 248 22.91 3.11 23.57
CA ILE A 248 23.99 2.15 23.88
C ILE A 248 25.25 2.46 23.08
N LEU A 249 25.13 2.78 21.79
CA LEU A 249 26.27 3.17 20.95
C LEU A 249 26.96 4.42 21.50
N ILE A 250 26.21 5.46 21.81
CA ILE A 250 26.73 6.72 22.36
C ILE A 250 27.43 6.48 23.71
N ALA A 251 26.83 5.69 24.60
CA ALA A 251 27.42 5.37 25.91
C ALA A 251 28.76 4.62 25.79
N ARG A 252 29.06 3.98 24.66
CA ARG A 252 30.34 3.31 24.38
C ARG A 252 31.38 4.24 23.81
N LEU A 253 31.00 5.40 23.29
CA LEU A 253 31.94 6.39 22.79
C LEU A 253 32.61 7.09 23.97
N GLY A 254 33.84 6.67 24.30
CA GLY A 254 34.59 7.19 25.42
C GLY A 254 36.03 7.58 25.04
N PRO A 255 36.72 8.37 25.86
CA PRO A 255 38.07 8.87 25.57
C PRO A 255 39.13 7.77 25.56
N SER A 256 38.81 6.56 26.03
CA SER A 256 39.71 5.40 26.01
C SER A 256 39.75 4.63 24.70
N LEU A 257 38.86 4.98 23.74
CA LEU A 257 38.84 4.35 22.42
C LEU A 257 40.01 4.85 21.56
N THR A 258 40.48 3.96 20.68
CA THR A 258 41.37 4.39 19.58
C THR A 258 40.56 5.27 18.61
N ASP A 259 41.25 6.17 17.88
CA ASP A 259 40.60 7.03 16.88
C ASP A 259 39.80 6.23 15.82
N ALA A 260 40.29 5.05 15.46
CA ALA A 260 39.59 4.18 14.51
C ALA A 260 38.29 3.62 15.10
N ALA A 261 38.33 3.12 16.35
CA ALA A 261 37.16 2.59 17.05
C ALA A 261 36.13 3.70 17.34
N TYR A 262 36.58 4.91 17.69
CA TYR A 262 35.70 6.07 17.90
C TYR A 262 35.01 6.46 16.61
N ARG A 263 35.74 6.59 15.48
CA ARG A 263 35.15 6.90 14.16
C ARG A 263 34.15 5.84 13.72
N GLN A 264 34.44 4.55 13.94
CA GLN A 264 33.53 3.47 13.61
C GLN A 264 32.22 3.59 14.44
N GLY A 265 32.34 3.74 15.75
CA GLY A 265 31.16 3.89 16.61
C GLY A 265 30.31 5.13 16.29
N LEU A 266 30.94 6.24 15.89
CA LEU A 266 30.23 7.44 15.43
C LEU A 266 29.52 7.18 14.10
N SER A 267 30.15 6.47 13.16
CA SER A 267 29.53 6.07 11.89
C SER A 267 28.32 5.15 12.10
N ASP A 268 28.43 4.19 13.03
CA ASP A 268 27.32 3.29 13.37
C ASP A 268 26.16 4.08 13.99
N ALA A 269 26.44 5.02 14.90
CA ALA A 269 25.41 5.90 15.47
C ALA A 269 24.72 6.77 14.38
N GLN A 270 25.50 7.33 13.45
CA GLN A 270 24.97 8.11 12.32
C GLN A 270 24.06 7.27 11.41
N ALA A 271 24.39 6.00 11.19
CA ALA A 271 23.55 5.09 10.40
C ALA A 271 22.19 4.85 11.08
N VAL A 272 22.17 4.70 12.40
CA VAL A 272 20.91 4.60 13.17
C VAL A 272 20.11 5.90 13.08
N VAL A 273 20.76 7.07 13.20
CA VAL A 273 20.09 8.39 13.07
C VAL A 273 19.44 8.54 11.70
N ALA A 274 20.08 8.10 10.62
CA ALA A 274 19.50 8.17 9.27
C ALA A 274 18.21 7.36 9.14
N VAL A 275 18.14 6.19 9.77
CA VAL A 275 16.88 5.39 9.80
C VAL A 275 15.82 6.06 10.66
N LEU A 276 16.18 6.61 11.82
CA LEU A 276 15.27 7.36 12.68
C LEU A 276 14.68 8.59 11.98
N ASP A 277 15.50 9.31 11.23
CA ASP A 277 15.09 10.46 10.44
C ASP A 277 14.07 10.05 9.36
N GLY A 278 14.34 8.97 8.62
CA GLY A 278 13.39 8.39 7.66
C GLY A 278 12.06 8.02 8.31
N LEU A 279 12.08 7.36 9.47
CA LEU A 279 10.87 7.00 10.22
C LEU A 279 10.13 8.22 10.80
N HIS A 280 10.84 9.30 11.10
CA HIS A 280 10.25 10.55 11.59
C HIS A 280 9.47 11.29 10.49
N HIS A 281 10.01 11.29 9.27
CA HIS A 281 9.39 11.98 8.13
C HIS A 281 8.29 11.16 7.43
N ALA A 282 8.28 9.84 7.60
CA ALA A 282 7.24 8.98 7.05
C ALA A 282 6.08 8.86 8.04
N ASP A 283 4.98 9.56 7.76
CA ASP A 283 3.77 9.55 8.61
C ASP A 283 2.81 8.43 8.18
N PRO A 284 2.68 7.33 8.96
CA PRO A 284 1.72 6.26 8.67
C PRO A 284 0.27 6.74 8.65
N THR A 285 -0.06 7.72 9.48
CA THR A 285 -1.41 8.30 9.54
C THR A 285 -1.72 9.08 8.27
N ALA A 286 -0.73 9.79 7.71
CA ALA A 286 -0.89 10.49 6.44
C ALA A 286 -1.11 9.50 5.28
N ALA A 287 -0.37 8.39 5.25
CA ALA A 287 -0.55 7.34 4.23
C ALA A 287 -1.96 6.71 4.30
N ALA A 288 -2.45 6.38 5.50
CA ALA A 288 -3.81 5.89 5.69
C ALA A 288 -4.86 6.91 5.24
N LYS A 289 -4.74 8.18 5.66
CA LYS A 289 -5.62 9.27 5.22
C LYS A 289 -5.53 9.52 3.71
N GLY A 290 -4.35 9.34 3.12
CA GLY A 290 -4.14 9.42 1.67
C GLY A 290 -4.95 8.38 0.92
N LEU A 291 -4.99 7.13 1.40
CA LEU A 291 -5.80 6.07 0.82
C LEU A 291 -7.31 6.38 0.92
N VAL A 292 -7.77 6.85 2.08
CA VAL A 292 -9.19 7.27 2.23
C VAL A 292 -9.52 8.36 1.22
N LYS A 293 -8.69 9.40 1.09
CA LYS A 293 -8.90 10.50 0.13
C LYS A 293 -8.87 10.02 -1.32
N ALA A 294 -7.96 9.10 -1.67
CA ALA A 294 -7.91 8.52 -3.01
C ALA A 294 -9.18 7.74 -3.33
N HIS A 295 -9.70 7.00 -2.34
CA HIS A 295 -10.97 6.27 -2.49
C HIS A 295 -12.18 7.22 -2.60
N GLU A 296 -12.28 8.25 -1.75
CA GLU A 296 -13.33 9.28 -1.84
C GLU A 296 -13.30 10.01 -3.19
N ALA A 297 -12.09 10.33 -3.68
CA ALA A 297 -11.91 10.93 -5.00
C ALA A 297 -12.33 9.97 -6.14
N LEU A 298 -12.12 8.67 -5.98
CA LEU A 298 -12.59 7.66 -6.94
C LEU A 298 -14.12 7.59 -6.95
N VAL A 299 -14.77 7.59 -5.78
CA VAL A 299 -16.24 7.66 -5.68
C VAL A 299 -16.77 8.90 -6.38
N ALA A 300 -16.21 10.08 -6.10
CA ALA A 300 -16.62 11.33 -6.74
C ALA A 300 -16.40 11.32 -8.26
N ALA A 301 -15.30 10.69 -8.72
CA ALA A 301 -14.98 10.62 -10.14
C ALA A 301 -15.86 9.65 -10.92
N VAL A 302 -16.31 8.54 -10.32
CA VAL A 302 -17.28 7.64 -10.98
C VAL A 302 -18.72 8.22 -10.98
N ASP A 303 -19.02 9.18 -10.10
CA ASP A 303 -20.31 9.89 -10.12
C ASP A 303 -20.33 11.04 -11.15
N ASP A 304 -19.28 11.83 -11.24
CA ASP A 304 -19.11 12.91 -12.22
C ASP A 304 -17.66 12.93 -12.75
N PRO A 305 -17.35 12.10 -13.77
CA PRO A 305 -16.00 12.00 -14.33
C PRO A 305 -15.49 13.31 -14.93
N THR A 306 -16.37 14.10 -15.54
CA THR A 306 -15.97 15.34 -16.25
C THR A 306 -15.40 16.38 -15.29
N ARG A 307 -15.94 16.44 -14.08
CA ARG A 307 -15.57 17.41 -13.05
C ARG A 307 -14.46 16.90 -12.12
N ASN A 308 -14.51 15.63 -11.73
CA ASN A 308 -13.76 15.13 -10.59
C ASN A 308 -12.48 14.35 -10.96
N TYR A 309 -12.32 13.95 -12.24
CA TYR A 309 -11.17 13.16 -12.67
C TYR A 309 -9.79 13.78 -12.33
N PRO A 310 -9.55 15.10 -12.51
CA PRO A 310 -8.27 15.70 -12.13
C PRO A 310 -7.98 15.61 -10.62
N GLY A 311 -9.04 15.69 -9.79
CA GLY A 311 -8.95 15.51 -8.35
C GLY A 311 -8.56 14.08 -7.96
N LEU A 312 -9.09 13.09 -8.67
CA LEU A 312 -8.73 11.68 -8.51
C LEU A 312 -7.25 11.45 -8.80
N VAL A 313 -6.77 11.89 -9.97
CA VAL A 313 -5.35 11.73 -10.35
C VAL A 313 -4.44 12.26 -9.25
N LYS A 314 -4.71 13.50 -8.78
CA LYS A 314 -3.91 14.09 -7.70
C LYS A 314 -3.96 13.29 -6.41
N ALA A 315 -5.15 12.87 -5.96
CA ALA A 315 -5.30 12.13 -4.71
C ALA A 315 -4.59 10.77 -4.76
N VAL A 316 -4.63 10.10 -5.91
CA VAL A 316 -3.94 8.81 -6.14
C VAL A 316 -2.43 8.99 -6.16
N ASP A 317 -1.90 10.01 -6.85
CA ASP A 317 -0.47 10.30 -6.89
C ASP A 317 0.06 10.67 -5.48
N ASP A 318 -0.67 11.50 -4.74
CA ASP A 318 -0.34 11.86 -3.36
C ASP A 318 -0.29 10.62 -2.45
N PHE A 319 -1.28 9.72 -2.56
CA PHE A 319 -1.32 8.47 -1.81
C PHE A 319 -0.15 7.55 -2.17
N ALA A 320 0.10 7.32 -3.46
CA ALA A 320 1.18 6.46 -3.93
C ALA A 320 2.56 6.94 -3.41
N ALA A 321 2.80 8.25 -3.46
CA ALA A 321 4.03 8.83 -2.92
C ALA A 321 4.19 8.58 -1.41
N GLN A 322 3.10 8.72 -0.63
CA GLN A 322 3.09 8.48 0.82
C GLN A 322 3.31 6.98 1.14
N ALA A 323 2.70 6.08 0.38
CA ALA A 323 2.86 4.64 0.55
C ALA A 323 4.31 4.19 0.30
N VAL A 324 4.94 4.69 -0.78
CA VAL A 324 6.37 4.45 -1.08
C VAL A 324 7.27 4.98 0.02
N ALA A 325 7.05 6.22 0.47
CA ALA A 325 7.85 6.83 1.51
C ALA A 325 7.77 6.03 2.82
N LEU A 326 6.57 5.60 3.20
CA LEU A 326 6.35 4.78 4.39
C LEU A 326 7.00 3.40 4.26
N GLN A 327 6.83 2.71 3.12
CA GLN A 327 7.48 1.42 2.87
C GLN A 327 9.00 1.55 3.02
N ASN A 328 9.62 2.53 2.36
CA ASN A 328 11.06 2.76 2.43
C ASN A 328 11.52 3.00 3.86
N ALA A 329 10.81 3.83 4.63
CA ALA A 329 11.15 4.10 6.02
C ALA A 329 11.00 2.86 6.92
N LEU A 330 9.90 2.10 6.75
CA LEU A 330 9.66 0.88 7.53
C LEU A 330 10.64 -0.25 7.21
N THR A 331 11.26 -0.27 6.04
CA THR A 331 12.20 -1.33 5.61
C THR A 331 13.66 -0.93 5.70
N ALA A 332 13.97 0.37 5.88
CA ALA A 332 15.34 0.85 5.99
C ALA A 332 16.09 0.15 7.13
N ALA A 333 17.34 -0.24 6.89
CA ALA A 333 18.23 -0.81 7.90
C ALA A 333 19.45 0.10 8.07
N PRO A 334 20.01 0.21 9.30
CA PRO A 334 21.27 0.92 9.49
C PRO A 334 22.37 0.30 8.62
N ALA A 335 23.09 1.14 7.87
CA ALA A 335 24.19 0.69 7.02
C ALA A 335 25.31 0.10 7.90
N LYS A 336 25.54 -1.22 7.81
CA LYS A 336 26.67 -1.86 8.48
C LYS A 336 27.92 -1.62 7.65
N ASN A 337 28.82 -0.80 8.15
CA ASN A 337 30.16 -0.69 7.58
C ASN A 337 30.93 -1.99 7.89
N THR A 338 30.80 -3.00 7.03
CA THR A 338 31.69 -4.15 7.03
C THR A 338 33.06 -3.68 6.59
N THR A 339 33.87 -3.20 7.53
CA THR A 339 35.31 -3.10 7.31
C THR A 339 35.83 -4.54 7.25
N THR A 340 35.87 -5.10 6.04
CA THR A 340 36.66 -6.31 5.75
C THR A 340 38.10 -6.01 6.16
N LYS A 341 38.56 -6.72 7.22
CA LYS A 341 39.97 -6.76 7.58
C LYS A 341 40.75 -7.46 6.49
#